data_3f2208df4ecb4c4ef57ffff5d903da8d
#
_entry.id   3f2208df4ecb4c4ef57ffff5d903da8d
#
_cell.length_a   1.000
_cell.length_b   1.000
_cell.length_c   1.000
_cell.angle_alpha   90.00
_cell.angle_beta   90.00
_cell.angle_gamma   90.00
#
_symmetry.space_group_name_H-M   'P 1'
#
loop_
_entity.id
_entity.type
_entity.pdbx_description
1 polymer ?
#
loop_
_entity_poly.entity_id
_entity_poly.type
_entity_poly.pdbx_seq_one_letter_code
_entity_poly.pdbx_strand_id
1 'polypeptide(L)'
;MSKFENARIAGPLAGAMIFLAVLPLLWLANDAPKVHAKFSAAVADSARYLVSLPTRLKGNREGAIFLFFRMIYADGATALVMFGGVYAAGVMGWGGIQLLILGILRMFAGAWGAMFAGWLDEKLGCKRAVQLQLVGMVVLVLAMIGTSPTRMLFFWTYDGPAVGDDALFSSPPEWLFLGIAIA
;
A
#
# COMPACT_ATOMS: atom_id res chain seq x y z
N MET A 1 -9.78 -11.29 -28.12
CA MET A 1 -10.26 -11.31 -26.71
C MET A 1 -10.62 -9.89 -26.34
N SER A 2 -11.84 -9.66 -25.87
CA SER A 2 -12.32 -8.29 -25.60
C SER A 2 -11.60 -7.72 -24.37
N LYS A 3 -11.27 -6.41 -24.40
CA LYS A 3 -10.61 -5.69 -23.28
C LYS A 3 -11.34 -5.86 -21.92
N PHE A 4 -12.57 -6.28 -21.92
CA PHE A 4 -13.41 -6.49 -20.73
C PHE A 4 -13.28 -7.87 -20.09
N GLU A 5 -12.80 -8.88 -20.80
CA GLU A 5 -12.65 -10.24 -20.23
C GLU A 5 -11.52 -10.30 -19.22
N ASN A 6 -10.41 -9.58 -19.46
CA ASN A 6 -9.29 -9.51 -18.52
C ASN A 6 -9.69 -8.84 -17.18
N ALA A 7 -10.56 -7.84 -17.22
CA ALA A 7 -11.06 -7.19 -16.00
C ALA A 7 -11.99 -8.10 -15.18
N ARG A 8 -12.73 -9.01 -15.82
CA ARG A 8 -13.63 -9.97 -15.13
C ARG A 8 -12.87 -11.05 -14.37
N ILE A 9 -11.66 -11.42 -14.80
CA ILE A 9 -10.82 -12.42 -14.14
C ILE A 9 -10.16 -11.84 -12.88
N ALA A 10 -9.96 -10.54 -12.80
CA ALA A 10 -9.33 -9.89 -11.64
C ALA A 10 -10.09 -10.12 -10.33
N GLY A 11 -11.43 -10.11 -10.35
CA GLY A 11 -12.27 -10.35 -9.18
C GLY A 11 -12.10 -11.75 -8.58
N PRO A 12 -12.32 -12.84 -9.35
CA PRO A 12 -12.11 -14.20 -8.88
C PRO A 12 -10.67 -14.46 -8.43
N LEU A 13 -9.66 -13.89 -9.12
CA LEU A 13 -8.26 -14.04 -8.76
C LEU A 13 -7.95 -13.36 -7.41
N ALA A 14 -8.44 -12.16 -7.20
CA ALA A 14 -8.30 -11.46 -5.92
C ALA A 14 -8.99 -12.24 -4.78
N GLY A 15 -10.19 -12.76 -5.03
CA GLY A 15 -10.91 -13.62 -4.07
C GLY A 15 -10.12 -14.88 -3.71
N ALA A 16 -9.54 -15.56 -4.70
CA ALA A 16 -8.72 -16.74 -4.47
C ALA A 16 -7.44 -16.42 -3.67
N MET A 17 -6.79 -15.28 -3.95
CA MET A 17 -5.61 -14.83 -3.20
C MET A 17 -5.94 -14.51 -1.74
N ILE A 18 -7.06 -13.83 -1.49
CA ILE A 18 -7.52 -13.53 -0.13
C ILE A 18 -7.82 -14.86 0.61
N PHE A 19 -8.51 -15.78 -0.03
CA PHE A 19 -8.82 -17.09 0.54
C PHE A 19 -7.56 -17.86 0.90
N LEU A 20 -6.57 -17.93 0.00
CA LEU A 20 -5.27 -18.54 0.24
C LEU A 20 -4.50 -17.89 1.41
N ALA A 21 -4.55 -16.57 1.51
CA ALA A 21 -3.90 -15.83 2.59
C ALA A 21 -4.55 -16.05 3.96
N VAL A 22 -5.86 -16.31 4.00
CA VAL A 22 -6.60 -16.59 5.24
C VAL A 22 -6.39 -18.03 5.73
N LEU A 23 -6.11 -18.99 4.84
CA LEU A 23 -5.91 -20.40 5.21
C LEU A 23 -4.87 -20.62 6.31
N PRO A 24 -3.62 -20.09 6.23
CA PRO A 24 -2.66 -20.27 7.30
C PRO A 24 -3.09 -19.60 8.61
N LEU A 25 -3.82 -18.49 8.53
CA LEU A 25 -4.37 -17.84 9.72
C LEU A 25 -5.38 -18.74 10.44
N LEU A 26 -6.26 -19.42 9.68
CA LEU A 26 -7.24 -20.35 10.26
C LEU A 26 -6.57 -21.60 10.87
N TRP A 27 -5.41 -22.00 10.37
CA TRP A 27 -4.73 -23.21 10.86
C TRP A 27 -3.75 -22.93 11.99
N LEU A 28 -3.10 -21.75 11.99
CA LEU A 28 -2.06 -21.41 12.99
C LEU A 28 -2.58 -20.51 14.11
N ALA A 29 -3.69 -19.81 13.91
CA ALA A 29 -4.23 -18.96 14.95
C ALA A 29 -4.92 -19.83 16.02
N ASN A 30 -4.38 -19.83 17.23
CA ASN A 30 -5.05 -20.41 18.38
C ASN A 30 -6.32 -19.61 18.66
N ASP A 31 -7.44 -20.33 18.75
CA ASP A 31 -8.70 -19.72 19.17
C ASP A 31 -8.55 -19.09 20.55
N ALA A 32 -8.94 -17.84 20.67
CA ALA A 32 -9.10 -17.19 21.96
C ALA A 32 -10.12 -17.96 22.80
N PRO A 33 -9.99 -18.01 24.13
CA PRO A 33 -10.91 -18.72 25.00
C PRO A 33 -12.34 -18.28 24.69
N LYS A 34 -13.22 -19.25 24.42
CA LYS A 34 -14.62 -19.02 24.02
C LYS A 34 -15.33 -18.24 25.14
N VAL A 35 -15.49 -16.96 24.95
CA VAL A 35 -16.37 -16.16 25.78
C VAL A 35 -17.79 -16.42 25.32
N HIS A 36 -18.60 -17.11 26.12
CA HIS A 36 -20.01 -17.38 25.86
C HIS A 36 -20.86 -16.09 25.99
N ALA A 37 -20.46 -15.02 25.30
CA ALA A 37 -21.27 -13.83 25.21
C ALA A 37 -22.32 -13.99 24.08
N LYS A 38 -23.58 -13.71 24.38
CA LYS A 38 -24.61 -13.63 23.32
C LYS A 38 -24.18 -12.58 22.32
N PHE A 39 -24.31 -12.87 21.02
CA PHE A 39 -23.91 -11.95 19.94
C PHE A 39 -24.44 -10.52 20.15
N SER A 40 -25.70 -10.39 20.61
CA SER A 40 -26.30 -9.10 20.94
C SER A 40 -25.59 -8.35 22.08
N ALA A 41 -25.11 -9.07 23.08
CA ALA A 41 -24.34 -8.47 24.17
C ALA A 41 -22.96 -8.01 23.69
N ALA A 42 -22.28 -8.82 22.86
CA ALA A 42 -20.98 -8.45 22.27
C ALA A 42 -21.09 -7.21 21.37
N VAL A 43 -22.13 -7.11 20.56
CA VAL A 43 -22.40 -5.92 19.73
C VAL A 43 -22.70 -4.70 20.59
N ALA A 44 -23.54 -4.85 21.63
CA ALA A 44 -23.87 -3.75 22.54
C ALA A 44 -22.65 -3.24 23.31
N ASP A 45 -21.78 -4.16 23.78
CA ASP A 45 -20.54 -3.81 24.48
C ASP A 45 -19.55 -3.12 23.55
N SER A 46 -19.42 -3.61 22.32
CA SER A 46 -18.59 -2.96 21.27
C SER A 46 -19.11 -1.55 20.93
N ALA A 47 -20.41 -1.41 20.76
CA ALA A 47 -21.03 -0.09 20.52
C ALA A 47 -20.80 0.87 21.70
N ARG A 48 -20.99 0.37 22.93
CA ARG A 48 -20.75 1.16 24.16
C ARG A 48 -19.28 1.55 24.29
N TYR A 49 -18.35 0.65 23.93
CA TYR A 49 -16.91 0.94 23.88
C TYR A 49 -16.61 2.07 22.88
N LEU A 50 -17.14 1.98 21.65
CA LEU A 50 -16.98 3.02 20.63
C LEU A 50 -17.53 4.38 21.07
N VAL A 51 -18.71 4.41 21.67
CA VAL A 51 -19.30 5.65 22.20
C VAL A 51 -18.49 6.21 23.38
N SER A 52 -17.82 5.37 24.16
CA SER A 52 -16.96 5.80 25.27
C SER A 52 -15.56 6.28 24.83
N LEU A 53 -15.15 5.99 23.58
CA LEU A 53 -13.83 6.39 23.07
C LEU A 53 -13.53 7.89 23.19
N PRO A 54 -14.44 8.82 22.82
CA PRO A 54 -14.18 10.25 22.94
C PRO A 54 -13.91 10.68 24.39
N THR A 55 -14.62 10.06 25.35
CA THR A 55 -14.44 10.37 26.76
C THR A 55 -13.12 9.84 27.32
N ARG A 56 -12.70 8.65 26.87
CA ARG A 56 -11.41 8.05 27.22
C ARG A 56 -10.24 8.80 26.58
N LEU A 57 -10.40 9.28 25.34
CA LEU A 57 -9.40 10.05 24.64
C LEU A 57 -9.21 11.47 25.23
N LYS A 58 -10.26 12.05 25.84
CA LYS A 58 -10.14 13.33 26.56
C LYS A 58 -9.14 13.26 27.72
N GLY A 59 -9.02 12.11 28.36
CA GLY A 59 -8.03 11.88 29.44
C GLY A 59 -6.62 11.57 28.92
N ASN A 60 -6.47 11.23 27.63
CA ASN A 60 -5.18 10.86 27.02
C ASN A 60 -4.99 11.60 25.69
N ARG A 61 -4.68 12.89 25.77
CA ARG A 61 -4.51 13.78 24.63
C ARG A 61 -3.44 13.29 23.66
N GLU A 62 -2.36 12.74 24.14
CA GLU A 62 -1.29 12.19 23.32
C GLU A 62 -1.74 11.00 22.47
N GLY A 63 -2.51 10.08 23.06
CA GLY A 63 -3.12 8.95 22.37
C GLY A 63 -4.12 9.40 21.31
N ALA A 64 -4.93 10.44 21.57
CA ALA A 64 -5.88 10.99 20.60
C ALA A 64 -5.15 11.61 19.41
N ILE A 65 -4.10 12.39 19.65
CA ILE A 65 -3.27 13.00 18.61
C ILE A 65 -2.59 11.92 17.78
N PHE A 66 -2.02 10.89 18.41
CA PHE A 66 -1.40 9.78 17.72
C PHE A 66 -2.38 9.05 16.80
N LEU A 67 -3.58 8.73 17.26
CA LEU A 67 -4.60 8.06 16.46
C LEU A 67 -5.03 8.93 15.26
N PHE A 68 -5.21 10.23 15.47
CA PHE A 68 -5.57 11.16 14.40
C PHE A 68 -4.49 11.20 13.30
N PHE A 69 -3.23 11.37 13.67
CA PHE A 69 -2.14 11.37 12.68
C PHE A 69 -1.98 10.02 12.00
N ARG A 70 -2.17 8.91 12.72
CA ARG A 70 -2.12 7.57 12.13
C ARG A 70 -3.24 7.36 11.10
N MET A 71 -4.43 7.89 11.35
CA MET A 71 -5.53 7.84 10.38
C MET A 71 -5.20 8.60 9.10
N ILE A 72 -4.72 9.84 9.21
CA ILE A 72 -4.28 10.65 8.06
C ILE A 72 -3.16 9.93 7.29
N TYR A 73 -2.19 9.36 7.99
CA TYR A 73 -1.09 8.61 7.39
C TYR A 73 -1.61 7.39 6.61
N ALA A 74 -2.51 6.60 7.20
CA ALA A 74 -3.05 5.42 6.55
C ALA A 74 -3.84 5.77 5.28
N ASP A 75 -4.65 6.82 5.33
CA ASP A 75 -5.39 7.30 4.16
C ASP A 75 -4.44 7.82 3.07
N GLY A 76 -3.43 8.59 3.45
CA GLY A 76 -2.40 9.08 2.52
C GLY A 76 -1.62 7.94 1.86
N ALA A 77 -1.19 6.94 2.62
CA ALA A 77 -0.49 5.77 2.09
C ALA A 77 -1.38 4.97 1.10
N THR A 78 -2.65 4.76 1.44
CA THR A 78 -3.61 4.09 0.55
C THR A 78 -3.82 4.88 -0.73
N ALA A 79 -3.98 6.19 -0.63
CA ALA A 79 -4.12 7.07 -1.79
C ALA A 79 -2.90 6.98 -2.72
N LEU A 80 -1.68 6.97 -2.18
CA LEU A 80 -0.45 6.84 -2.97
C LEU A 80 -0.38 5.53 -3.75
N VAL A 81 -0.78 4.42 -3.12
CA VAL A 81 -0.83 3.12 -3.81
C VAL A 81 -1.81 3.16 -4.98
N MET A 82 -3.00 3.73 -4.78
CA MET A 82 -4.02 3.86 -5.83
C MET A 82 -3.59 4.81 -6.94
N PHE A 83 -3.13 6.01 -6.59
CA PHE A 83 -2.69 7.00 -7.58
C PHE A 83 -1.45 6.56 -8.34
N GLY A 84 -0.54 5.79 -7.73
CA GLY A 84 0.59 5.21 -8.41
C GLY A 84 0.19 4.29 -9.58
N GLY A 85 -0.87 3.49 -9.41
CA GLY A 85 -1.44 2.68 -10.49
C GLY A 85 -2.09 3.53 -11.59
N VAL A 86 -2.86 4.55 -11.21
CA VAL A 86 -3.48 5.49 -12.16
C VAL A 86 -2.42 6.28 -12.93
N TYR A 87 -1.36 6.72 -12.27
CA TYR A 87 -0.24 7.40 -12.90
C TYR A 87 0.50 6.50 -13.90
N ALA A 88 0.75 5.25 -13.53
CA ALA A 88 1.36 4.25 -14.41
C ALA A 88 0.52 4.02 -15.68
N ALA A 89 -0.79 3.91 -15.54
CA ALA A 89 -1.70 3.73 -16.68
C ALA A 89 -1.85 5.01 -17.52
N GLY A 90 -2.04 6.17 -16.87
CA GLY A 90 -2.40 7.41 -17.52
C GLY A 90 -1.20 8.19 -18.08
N VAL A 91 -0.09 8.24 -17.35
CA VAL A 91 1.09 9.03 -17.72
C VAL A 91 2.14 8.16 -18.40
N MET A 92 2.43 6.98 -17.84
CA MET A 92 3.43 6.07 -18.41
C MET A 92 2.86 5.21 -19.55
N GLY A 93 1.54 5.21 -19.77
CA GLY A 93 0.89 4.44 -20.83
C GLY A 93 0.91 2.93 -20.61
N TRP A 94 1.09 2.47 -19.37
CA TRP A 94 1.22 1.05 -19.05
C TRP A 94 -0.08 0.28 -19.32
N GLY A 95 0.05 -0.87 -19.96
CA GLY A 95 -1.05 -1.80 -20.20
C GLY A 95 -1.37 -2.67 -18.99
N GLY A 96 -2.43 -3.47 -19.11
CA GLY A 96 -2.91 -4.33 -18.01
C GLY A 96 -1.87 -5.32 -17.49
N ILE A 97 -0.99 -5.84 -18.36
CA ILE A 97 0.06 -6.81 -17.96
C ILE A 97 1.13 -6.12 -17.12
N GLN A 98 1.57 -4.92 -17.50
CA GLN A 98 2.55 -4.13 -16.76
C GLN A 98 2.03 -3.74 -15.37
N LEU A 99 0.75 -3.35 -15.28
CA LEU A 99 0.08 -3.05 -14.01
C LEU A 99 -0.05 -4.29 -13.11
N LEU A 100 -0.29 -5.46 -13.70
CA LEU A 100 -0.34 -6.72 -12.96
C LEU A 100 1.03 -7.07 -12.38
N ILE A 101 2.09 -6.93 -13.17
CA ILE A 101 3.48 -7.15 -12.72
C ILE A 101 3.82 -6.17 -11.59
N LEU A 102 3.47 -4.89 -11.72
CA LEU A 102 3.64 -3.88 -10.68
C LEU A 102 2.95 -4.29 -9.38
N GLY A 103 1.71 -4.79 -9.46
CA GLY A 103 0.95 -5.26 -8.30
C GLY A 103 1.63 -6.42 -7.59
N ILE A 104 2.11 -7.41 -8.34
CA ILE A 104 2.84 -8.57 -7.80
C ILE A 104 4.15 -8.13 -7.15
N LEU A 105 4.94 -7.30 -7.81
CA LEU A 105 6.20 -6.80 -7.26
C LEU A 105 5.99 -5.97 -5.99
N ARG A 106 4.95 -5.13 -5.94
CA ARG A 106 4.57 -4.38 -4.74
C ARG A 106 4.20 -5.29 -3.57
N MET A 107 3.54 -6.42 -3.83
CA MET A 107 3.19 -7.38 -2.79
C MET A 107 4.45 -7.97 -2.14
N PHE A 108 5.45 -8.37 -2.93
CA PHE A 108 6.73 -8.85 -2.42
C PHE A 108 7.52 -7.74 -1.71
N ALA A 109 7.60 -6.56 -2.31
CA ALA A 109 8.29 -5.41 -1.72
C ALA A 109 7.65 -4.99 -0.38
N GLY A 110 6.32 -5.03 -0.28
CA GLY A 110 5.61 -4.77 0.97
C GLY A 110 5.98 -5.76 2.08
N ALA A 111 6.12 -7.05 1.76
CA ALA A 111 6.56 -8.06 2.72
C ALA A 111 8.00 -7.80 3.21
N TRP A 112 8.92 -7.52 2.29
CA TRP A 112 10.31 -7.15 2.62
C TRP A 112 10.39 -5.83 3.36
N GLY A 113 9.60 -4.84 2.95
CA GLY A 113 9.50 -3.53 3.60
C GLY A 113 9.03 -3.64 5.04
N ALA A 114 8.05 -4.50 5.32
CA ALA A 114 7.59 -4.75 6.68
C ALA A 114 8.68 -5.35 7.58
N MET A 115 9.47 -6.30 7.06
CA MET A 115 10.62 -6.85 7.79
C MET A 115 11.68 -5.78 8.06
N PHE A 116 11.99 -4.97 7.04
CA PHE A 116 12.96 -3.89 7.17
C PHE A 116 12.48 -2.81 8.16
N ALA A 117 11.19 -2.46 8.11
CA ALA A 117 10.60 -1.51 9.04
C ALA A 117 10.67 -2.00 10.50
N GLY A 118 10.39 -3.30 10.75
CA GLY A 118 10.54 -3.89 12.08
C GLY A 118 11.98 -3.83 12.59
N TRP A 119 12.93 -4.17 11.75
CA TRP A 119 14.36 -4.06 12.08
C TRP A 119 14.80 -2.61 12.35
N LEU A 120 14.25 -1.66 11.61
CA LEU A 120 14.52 -0.24 11.79
C LEU A 120 13.97 0.28 13.11
N ASP A 121 12.76 -0.18 13.48
CA ASP A 121 12.13 0.14 14.76
C ASP A 121 12.97 -0.35 15.95
N GLU A 122 13.53 -1.56 15.86
CA GLU A 122 14.39 -2.10 16.90
C GLU A 122 15.68 -1.30 17.07
N LYS A 123 16.28 -0.84 15.97
CA LYS A 123 17.59 -0.14 16.01
C LYS A 123 17.49 1.34 16.32
N LEU A 124 16.55 2.05 15.75
CA LEU A 124 16.44 3.52 15.83
C LEU A 124 15.39 3.98 16.84
N GLY A 125 14.53 3.06 17.29
CA GLY A 125 13.36 3.36 18.07
C GLY A 125 12.20 3.89 17.22
N CYS A 126 10.97 3.60 17.65
CA CYS A 126 9.72 3.84 16.92
C CYS A 126 9.60 5.28 16.37
N LYS A 127 9.96 6.30 17.15
CA LYS A 127 9.84 7.70 16.73
C LYS A 127 10.72 8.05 15.53
N ARG A 128 12.00 7.64 15.56
CA ARG A 128 12.94 7.92 14.48
C ARG A 128 12.66 7.10 13.22
N ALA A 129 12.24 5.85 13.40
CA ALA A 129 11.86 4.99 12.30
C ALA A 129 10.67 5.55 11.53
N VAL A 130 9.60 6.00 12.21
CA VAL A 130 8.46 6.65 11.58
C VAL A 130 8.85 7.95 10.87
N GLN A 131 9.70 8.77 11.47
CA GLN A 131 10.19 9.98 10.81
C GLN A 131 10.97 9.69 9.53
N LEU A 132 11.84 8.67 9.55
CA LEU A 132 12.61 8.26 8.38
C LEU A 132 11.70 7.73 7.26
N GLN A 133 10.70 6.91 7.60
CA GLN A 133 9.70 6.41 6.67
C GLN A 133 8.91 7.54 6.01
N LEU A 134 8.47 8.54 6.80
CA LEU A 134 7.75 9.70 6.26
C LEU A 134 8.61 10.50 5.29
N VAL A 135 9.86 10.77 5.63
CA VAL A 135 10.79 11.47 4.75
C VAL A 135 11.03 10.66 3.47
N GLY A 136 11.28 9.36 3.60
CA GLY A 136 11.43 8.45 2.46
C GLY A 136 10.21 8.48 1.55
N MET A 137 8.99 8.41 2.11
CA MET A 137 7.74 8.47 1.36
C MET A 137 7.60 9.80 0.58
N VAL A 138 7.91 10.93 1.19
CA VAL A 138 7.88 12.24 0.51
C VAL A 138 8.88 12.28 -0.65
N VAL A 139 10.10 11.78 -0.44
CA VAL A 139 11.13 11.72 -1.49
C VAL A 139 10.68 10.85 -2.65
N LEU A 140 10.11 9.66 -2.37
CA LEU A 140 9.60 8.75 -3.40
C LEU A 140 8.44 9.35 -4.19
N VAL A 141 7.51 10.06 -3.53
CA VAL A 141 6.41 10.77 -4.21
C VAL A 141 6.94 11.85 -5.13
N LEU A 142 7.89 12.66 -4.67
CA LEU A 142 8.51 13.70 -5.50
C LEU A 142 9.25 13.08 -6.69
N ALA A 143 9.97 11.99 -6.47
CA ALA A 143 10.64 11.25 -7.55
C ALA A 143 9.63 10.67 -8.55
N MET A 144 8.50 10.13 -8.08
CA MET A 144 7.44 9.60 -8.94
C MET A 144 6.83 10.70 -9.83
N ILE A 145 6.49 11.86 -9.25
CA ILE A 145 5.95 13.01 -9.99
C ILE A 145 6.98 13.55 -11.00
N GLY A 146 8.26 13.50 -10.63
CA GLY A 146 9.36 13.94 -11.50
C GLY A 146 9.68 12.99 -12.66
N THR A 147 9.11 11.80 -12.67
CA THR A 147 9.37 10.79 -13.70
C THR A 147 8.22 10.76 -14.69
N SER A 148 8.49 11.10 -15.95
CA SER A 148 7.54 11.03 -17.08
C SER A 148 8.17 10.23 -18.22
N PRO A 149 7.41 9.86 -19.27
CA PRO A 149 7.94 9.12 -20.42
C PRO A 149 9.15 9.78 -21.10
N THR A 150 9.23 11.10 -21.03
CA THR A 150 10.28 11.92 -21.67
C THR A 150 11.28 12.52 -20.71
N ARG A 151 11.04 12.40 -19.39
CA ARG A 151 11.89 13.00 -18.34
C ARG A 151 12.09 12.05 -17.17
N MET A 152 13.33 11.92 -16.75
CA MET A 152 13.73 11.20 -15.55
C MET A 152 14.08 12.20 -14.43
N LEU A 153 13.41 12.11 -13.27
CA LEU A 153 13.72 12.90 -12.07
C LEU A 153 13.86 14.42 -12.33
N PHE A 154 12.96 15.04 -13.11
CA PHE A 154 12.94 16.46 -13.48
C PHE A 154 14.12 16.95 -14.34
N PHE A 155 15.30 16.35 -14.25
CA PHE A 155 16.56 16.89 -14.77
C PHE A 155 17.04 16.21 -16.07
N TRP A 156 16.70 14.93 -16.27
CA TRP A 156 17.17 14.17 -17.42
C TRP A 156 16.10 14.01 -18.46
N THR A 157 16.32 14.61 -19.63
CA THR A 157 15.49 14.40 -20.83
C THR A 157 15.88 13.07 -21.48
N TYR A 158 14.90 12.26 -21.82
CA TYR A 158 15.07 11.00 -22.53
C TYR A 158 14.44 11.12 -23.92
N ASP A 159 15.27 11.02 -24.96
CA ASP A 159 14.87 11.11 -26.39
C ASP A 159 14.78 9.71 -27.03
N GLY A 160 14.54 8.67 -26.27
CA GLY A 160 14.42 7.31 -26.75
C GLY A 160 13.02 6.93 -27.26
N PRO A 161 12.83 5.66 -27.67
CA PRO A 161 11.53 5.17 -28.15
C PRO A 161 10.43 5.39 -27.12
N ALA A 162 9.21 5.65 -27.63
CA ALA A 162 8.07 5.97 -26.79
C ALA A 162 7.78 4.83 -25.76
N VAL A 163 7.52 5.25 -24.53
CA VAL A 163 7.06 4.37 -23.47
C VAL A 163 5.73 3.74 -23.90
N GLY A 164 5.62 2.41 -23.82
CA GLY A 164 4.36 1.71 -24.15
C GLY A 164 4.34 0.94 -25.47
N ASP A 165 5.41 0.95 -26.25
CA ASP A 165 5.53 0.07 -27.41
C ASP A 165 5.74 -1.38 -26.95
N ASP A 166 5.17 -2.34 -27.65
CA ASP A 166 4.90 -3.77 -27.41
C ASP A 166 5.88 -4.62 -26.54
N ALA A 167 6.97 -4.07 -26.06
CA ALA A 167 7.93 -4.74 -25.19
C ALA A 167 7.74 -4.37 -23.72
N LEU A 168 7.61 -5.36 -22.87
CA LEU A 168 7.55 -5.21 -21.40
C LEU A 168 8.79 -4.48 -20.89
N PHE A 169 8.59 -3.25 -20.35
CA PHE A 169 9.66 -2.45 -19.75
C PHE A 169 10.88 -2.21 -20.65
N SER A 170 10.65 -1.67 -21.85
CA SER A 170 11.70 -1.47 -22.85
C SER A 170 12.57 -0.22 -22.61
N SER A 171 12.08 0.75 -21.84
CA SER A 171 12.75 2.04 -21.67
C SER A 171 13.31 2.27 -20.25
N PRO A 172 14.46 2.97 -20.11
CA PRO A 172 15.02 3.33 -18.82
C PRO A 172 14.07 4.07 -17.87
N PRO A 173 13.21 5.02 -18.35
CA PRO A 173 12.21 5.65 -17.48
C PRO A 173 11.22 4.68 -16.85
N GLU A 174 10.85 3.60 -17.56
CA GLU A 174 9.93 2.58 -17.04
C GLU A 174 10.55 1.80 -15.89
N TRP A 175 11.81 1.39 -16.00
CA TRP A 175 12.55 0.72 -14.93
C TRP A 175 12.73 1.61 -13.71
N LEU A 176 13.04 2.88 -13.93
CA LEU A 176 13.18 3.86 -12.84
C LEU A 176 11.85 4.08 -12.14
N PHE A 177 10.77 4.26 -12.89
CA PHE A 177 9.43 4.39 -12.34
C PHE A 177 9.01 3.13 -11.57
N LEU A 178 9.28 1.95 -12.13
CA LEU A 178 9.01 0.67 -11.49
C LEU A 178 9.73 0.57 -10.14
N GLY A 179 11.02 0.91 -10.10
CA GLY A 179 11.82 0.92 -8.86
C GLY A 179 11.25 1.87 -7.80
N ILE A 180 10.89 3.10 -8.19
CA ILE A 180 10.28 4.10 -7.29
C ILE A 180 8.90 3.64 -6.81
N ALA A 181 8.10 3.04 -7.70
CA ALA A 181 6.74 2.62 -7.37
C ALA A 181 6.69 1.37 -6.48
N ILE A 182 7.77 0.61 -6.40
CA ILE A 182 7.91 -0.59 -5.57
C ILE A 182 8.49 -0.25 -4.18
N ALA A 183 9.37 0.75 -4.10
CA ALA A 183 10.05 1.18 -2.87
C ALA A 183 9.11 1.82 -1.86
#